data_b836a529fff79a67ef90a7470edd2378
#
_entry.id   b836a529fff79a67ef90a7470edd2378
#
_cell.length_a   1.000
_cell.length_b   1.000
_cell.length_c   1.000
_cell.angle_alpha   90.00
_cell.angle_beta   90.00
_cell.angle_gamma   90.00
#
_symmetry.space_group_name_H-M   'P 1'
#
loop_
_entity.id
_entity.type
_entity.pdbx_description
1 polymer ?
#
loop_
_entity_poly.entity_id
_entity_poly.type
_entity_poly.pdbx_seq_one_letter_code
_entity_poly.pdbx_strand_id
1 'polypeptide(L)'
;MHCAWRIWYVNATAYSFETQEYGIGEWIPLNGDFFYSKEENTNGYSVRVREAEVVRYEDFMQRFGKPVDYLAENTQHDVVLLTVDFKNENNTDGGVFIRDFNLLNEAQSAYFNKSEIYMKIANPDLNSKADGISVMPGTEASLYMVYPTSSRADGVTYLEEQAGKEQIVMYLNVSLYPVKKCVRMVLPMP
;
A
#
# COMPACT_ATOMS: atom_id res chain seq x y z
N MET A 1 -21.21 6.11 39.75
CA MET A 1 -20.04 7.01 39.61
C MET A 1 -18.75 6.30 39.08
N HIS A 2 -18.56 4.99 39.31
CA HIS A 2 -17.34 4.28 38.87
C HIS A 2 -17.18 4.07 37.35
N CYS A 3 -18.27 3.97 36.56
CA CYS A 3 -18.16 3.75 35.13
C CYS A 3 -17.62 4.98 34.37
N ALA A 4 -18.08 6.17 34.72
CA ALA A 4 -17.64 7.40 34.01
C ALA A 4 -16.14 7.67 34.23
N TRP A 5 -15.62 7.40 35.45
CA TRP A 5 -14.20 7.55 35.75
C TRP A 5 -13.34 6.53 35.00
N ARG A 6 -13.78 5.28 34.88
CA ARG A 6 -13.09 4.25 34.09
C ARG A 6 -13.04 4.60 32.63
N ILE A 7 -14.14 5.07 32.04
CA ILE A 7 -14.18 5.51 30.63
C ILE A 7 -13.25 6.69 30.43
N TRP A 8 -13.28 7.68 31.34
CA TRP A 8 -12.35 8.82 31.24
C TRP A 8 -10.88 8.39 31.38
N TYR A 9 -10.56 7.51 32.32
CA TYR A 9 -9.21 7.01 32.54
C TYR A 9 -8.69 6.23 31.30
N VAL A 10 -9.49 5.32 30.76
CA VAL A 10 -9.14 4.56 29.54
C VAL A 10 -8.92 5.50 28.37
N ASN A 11 -9.80 6.49 28.17
CA ASN A 11 -9.63 7.45 27.07
C ASN A 11 -8.44 8.40 27.28
N ALA A 12 -8.17 8.81 28.51
CA ALA A 12 -7.05 9.69 28.86
C ALA A 12 -5.69 8.96 28.82
N THR A 13 -5.69 7.64 29.00
CA THR A 13 -4.49 6.79 28.94
C THR A 13 -4.40 5.97 27.67
N ALA A 14 -5.41 6.06 26.79
CA ALA A 14 -5.36 5.42 25.48
C ALA A 14 -4.17 5.98 24.71
N TYR A 15 -3.30 5.09 24.28
CA TYR A 15 -2.15 5.45 23.46
C TYR A 15 -2.67 5.98 22.12
N SER A 16 -2.50 7.28 21.87
CA SER A 16 -2.77 7.88 20.58
C SER A 16 -1.53 7.70 19.71
N PHE A 17 -1.63 6.89 18.68
CA PHE A 17 -0.57 6.78 17.69
C PHE A 17 -0.37 8.12 16.98
N GLU A 18 0.86 8.58 16.92
CA GLU A 18 1.22 9.67 16.02
C GLU A 18 0.99 9.18 14.58
N THR A 19 0.28 9.97 13.79
CA THR A 19 0.07 9.70 12.37
C THR A 19 0.75 10.81 11.56
N GLN A 20 1.61 10.39 10.64
CA GLN A 20 2.26 11.29 9.67
C GLN A 20 1.72 10.95 8.27
N GLU A 21 1.19 11.97 7.61
CA GLU A 21 0.65 11.88 6.25
C GLU A 21 1.61 12.53 5.27
N TYR A 22 1.84 11.85 4.15
CA TYR A 22 2.72 12.26 3.07
C TYR A 22 1.94 12.30 1.75
N GLY A 23 2.43 13.09 0.79
CA GLY A 23 1.93 13.11 -0.58
C GLY A 23 2.69 12.18 -1.53
N ILE A 24 2.16 12.05 -2.75
CA ILE A 24 2.87 11.38 -3.86
C ILE A 24 4.16 12.14 -4.15
N GLY A 25 5.26 11.43 -4.36
CA GLY A 25 6.59 11.98 -4.65
C GLY A 25 7.45 12.28 -3.43
N GLU A 26 6.89 12.26 -2.22
CA GLU A 26 7.63 12.54 -1.00
C GLU A 26 8.35 11.29 -0.47
N TRP A 27 9.61 11.45 -0.04
CA TRP A 27 10.34 10.41 0.66
C TRP A 27 9.89 10.30 2.11
N ILE A 28 9.58 9.11 2.55
CA ILE A 28 9.11 8.77 3.89
C ILE A 28 10.21 8.00 4.60
N PRO A 29 10.98 8.62 5.49
CA PRO A 29 11.96 7.89 6.28
C PRO A 29 11.25 6.97 7.26
N LEU A 30 11.59 5.69 7.28
CA LEU A 30 10.96 4.73 8.19
C LEU A 30 11.51 4.85 9.61
N ASN A 31 12.84 5.10 9.77
CA ASN A 31 13.47 5.38 11.05
C ASN A 31 13.22 4.30 12.13
N GLY A 32 13.10 3.03 11.73
CA GLY A 32 12.77 1.94 12.62
C GLY A 32 11.28 1.74 12.88
N ASP A 33 10.39 2.50 12.24
CA ASP A 33 8.96 2.24 12.28
C ASP A 33 8.62 0.95 11.54
N PHE A 34 7.64 0.20 12.03
CA PHE A 34 7.33 -1.15 11.60
C PHE A 34 5.82 -1.42 11.59
N PHE A 35 5.39 -2.59 11.11
CA PHE A 35 3.99 -3.03 11.14
C PHE A 35 3.67 -3.90 12.36
N TYR A 36 4.45 -4.94 12.64
CA TYR A 36 4.13 -5.94 13.66
C TYR A 36 5.20 -6.07 14.74
N SER A 37 6.46 -6.01 14.38
CA SER A 37 7.56 -6.31 15.28
C SER A 37 8.68 -5.30 15.14
N LYS A 38 9.18 -4.81 16.29
CA LYS A 38 10.42 -4.01 16.33
C LYS A 38 11.68 -4.78 15.87
N GLU A 39 11.56 -6.07 15.58
CA GLU A 39 12.60 -6.84 14.90
C GLU A 39 12.66 -6.52 13.40
N GLU A 40 11.62 -5.88 12.86
CA GLU A 40 11.67 -5.29 11.53
C GLU A 40 12.67 -4.12 11.55
N ASN A 41 13.88 -4.36 11.04
CA ASN A 41 14.94 -3.36 11.03
C ASN A 41 14.81 -2.45 9.80
N THR A 42 14.02 -1.39 9.92
CA THR A 42 13.79 -0.39 8.86
C THR A 42 14.65 0.87 8.99
N ASN A 43 15.62 0.89 9.92
CA ASN A 43 16.53 2.02 10.06
C ASN A 43 17.32 2.24 8.77
N GLY A 44 17.45 3.49 8.33
CA GLY A 44 18.14 3.84 7.09
C GLY A 44 17.34 3.56 5.82
N TYR A 45 16.13 3.00 5.94
CA TYR A 45 15.21 2.84 4.81
C TYR A 45 14.27 4.03 4.70
N SER A 46 14.00 4.40 3.46
CA SER A 46 12.93 5.33 3.07
C SER A 46 12.10 4.73 1.95
N VAL A 47 10.82 5.08 1.92
CA VAL A 47 9.84 4.66 0.92
C VAL A 47 9.24 5.88 0.25
N ARG A 48 8.90 5.78 -1.02
CA ARG A 48 8.21 6.83 -1.77
C ARG A 48 7.20 6.20 -2.73
N VAL A 49 5.97 6.66 -2.71
CA VAL A 49 5.05 6.41 -3.82
C VAL A 49 5.36 7.47 -4.87
N ARG A 50 6.05 7.08 -5.95
CA ARG A 50 6.44 7.99 -7.02
C ARG A 50 5.27 8.34 -7.92
N GLU A 51 4.46 7.34 -8.26
CA GLU A 51 3.29 7.47 -9.13
C GLU A 51 2.17 6.58 -8.60
N ALA A 52 0.93 7.01 -8.82
CA ALA A 52 -0.28 6.27 -8.45
C ALA A 52 -1.38 6.56 -9.47
N GLU A 53 -2.04 5.54 -9.96
CA GLU A 53 -3.11 5.67 -10.95
C GLU A 53 -4.14 4.57 -10.81
N VAL A 54 -5.37 4.84 -11.27
CA VAL A 54 -6.39 3.81 -11.52
C VAL A 54 -6.26 3.37 -12.96
N VAL A 55 -6.10 2.08 -13.19
CA VAL A 55 -5.86 1.50 -14.51
C VAL A 55 -6.93 0.46 -14.81
N ARG A 56 -7.58 0.56 -15.97
CA ARG A 56 -8.50 -0.47 -16.44
C ARG A 56 -7.78 -1.78 -16.67
N TYR A 57 -8.47 -2.88 -16.48
CA TYR A 57 -7.88 -4.21 -16.63
C TYR A 57 -7.19 -4.39 -17.99
N GLU A 58 -7.86 -4.05 -19.09
CA GLU A 58 -7.34 -4.21 -20.43
C GLU A 58 -6.07 -3.38 -20.68
N ASP A 59 -6.07 -2.12 -20.18
CA ASP A 59 -4.92 -1.20 -20.29
C ASP A 59 -3.73 -1.71 -19.46
N PHE A 60 -4.00 -2.27 -18.30
CA PHE A 60 -2.98 -2.92 -17.46
C PHE A 60 -2.35 -4.10 -18.19
N MET A 61 -3.17 -5.00 -18.74
CA MET A 61 -2.67 -6.17 -19.47
C MET A 61 -1.86 -5.76 -20.70
N GLN A 62 -2.34 -4.80 -21.47
CA GLN A 62 -1.61 -4.26 -22.62
C GLN A 62 -0.27 -3.65 -22.21
N ARG A 63 -0.23 -2.84 -21.15
CA ARG A 63 0.99 -2.19 -20.64
C ARG A 63 2.07 -3.19 -20.29
N PHE A 64 1.71 -4.33 -19.71
CA PHE A 64 2.64 -5.38 -19.29
C PHE A 64 2.77 -6.54 -20.30
N GLY A 65 2.30 -6.34 -21.53
CA GLY A 65 2.50 -7.28 -22.65
C GLY A 65 1.79 -8.61 -22.46
N LYS A 66 0.62 -8.63 -21.81
CA LYS A 66 -0.22 -9.81 -21.62
C LYS A 66 -1.49 -9.71 -22.45
N PRO A 67 -2.02 -10.84 -22.98
CA PRO A 67 -3.33 -10.85 -23.60
C PRO A 67 -4.43 -10.65 -22.55
N VAL A 68 -5.56 -10.06 -22.97
CA VAL A 68 -6.68 -9.75 -22.05
C VAL A 68 -7.29 -11.01 -21.40
N ASP A 69 -7.25 -12.13 -22.08
CA ASP A 69 -7.72 -13.43 -21.59
C ASP A 69 -6.65 -14.22 -20.78
N TYR A 70 -5.54 -13.58 -20.40
CA TYR A 70 -4.47 -14.22 -19.62
C TYR A 70 -4.94 -14.65 -18.23
N LEU A 71 -5.82 -13.86 -17.60
CA LEU A 71 -6.42 -14.18 -16.31
C LEU A 71 -7.85 -14.72 -16.49
N ALA A 72 -8.29 -15.54 -15.57
CA ALA A 72 -9.67 -16.00 -15.53
C ALA A 72 -10.64 -14.82 -15.37
N GLU A 73 -11.79 -14.86 -16.03
CA GLU A 73 -12.78 -13.78 -16.10
C GLU A 73 -13.14 -13.20 -14.72
N ASN A 74 -13.33 -14.06 -13.73
CA ASN A 74 -13.65 -13.66 -12.36
C ASN A 74 -12.50 -13.01 -11.58
N THR A 75 -11.33 -12.89 -12.20
CA THR A 75 -10.14 -12.23 -11.63
C THR A 75 -9.70 -11.01 -12.46
N GLN A 76 -10.47 -10.66 -13.48
CA GLN A 76 -10.23 -9.49 -14.35
C GLN A 76 -10.84 -8.25 -13.68
N HIS A 77 -10.01 -7.49 -12.99
CA HIS A 77 -10.44 -6.30 -12.25
C HIS A 77 -9.58 -5.10 -12.61
N ASP A 78 -10.21 -3.94 -12.65
CA ASP A 78 -9.48 -2.67 -12.63
C ASP A 78 -8.62 -2.59 -11.36
N VAL A 79 -7.50 -1.94 -11.46
CA VAL A 79 -6.49 -1.92 -10.40
C VAL A 79 -6.09 -0.50 -10.02
N VAL A 80 -5.68 -0.33 -8.78
CA VAL A 80 -4.83 0.79 -8.40
C VAL A 80 -3.39 0.33 -8.56
N LEU A 81 -2.66 0.99 -9.45
CA LEU A 81 -1.26 0.72 -9.77
C LEU A 81 -0.40 1.81 -9.12
N LEU A 82 0.54 1.39 -8.28
CA LEU A 82 1.51 2.29 -7.65
C LEU A 82 2.91 1.96 -8.16
N THR A 83 3.71 2.99 -8.42
CA THR A 83 5.17 2.86 -8.53
C THR A 83 5.77 3.27 -7.20
N VAL A 84 6.37 2.32 -6.50
CA VAL A 84 6.94 2.53 -5.17
C VAL A 84 8.45 2.37 -5.22
N ASP A 85 9.16 3.39 -4.74
CA ASP A 85 10.61 3.39 -4.64
C ASP A 85 11.02 3.11 -3.19
N PHE A 86 12.06 2.32 -3.06
CA PHE A 86 12.71 1.98 -1.80
C PHE A 86 14.16 2.45 -1.85
N LYS A 87 14.58 3.18 -0.85
CA LYS A 87 15.96 3.64 -0.70
C LYS A 87 16.53 3.08 0.59
N ASN A 88 17.73 2.55 0.50
CA ASN A 88 18.51 2.15 1.65
C ASN A 88 19.78 3.00 1.73
N GLU A 89 19.95 3.77 2.79
CA GLU A 89 21.14 4.61 2.98
C GLU A 89 22.32 3.79 3.50
N ASN A 90 22.13 2.97 4.53
CA ASN A 90 23.24 2.32 5.22
C ASN A 90 22.87 1.02 5.96
N ASN A 91 21.65 0.51 5.82
CA ASN A 91 21.22 -0.70 6.52
C ASN A 91 21.78 -1.93 5.84
N THR A 92 22.50 -2.80 6.58
CA THR A 92 23.18 -3.98 6.06
C THR A 92 22.44 -5.29 6.32
N ASP A 93 21.47 -5.30 7.23
CA ASP A 93 20.83 -6.51 7.75
C ASP A 93 19.31 -6.42 7.88
N GLY A 94 18.72 -5.33 7.43
CA GLY A 94 17.28 -5.07 7.48
C GLY A 94 16.60 -5.11 6.13
N GLY A 95 15.34 -4.70 6.14
CA GLY A 95 14.49 -4.60 4.96
C GLY A 95 13.14 -3.97 5.28
N VAL A 96 12.34 -3.80 4.27
CA VAL A 96 10.99 -3.26 4.37
C VAL A 96 9.98 -4.36 4.09
N PHE A 97 9.11 -4.65 5.04
CA PHE A 97 8.02 -5.60 4.86
C PHE A 97 6.90 -4.97 4.05
N ILE A 98 6.80 -5.37 2.78
CA ILE A 98 5.78 -4.85 1.86
C ILE A 98 4.47 -5.64 1.92
N ARG A 99 4.44 -6.77 2.62
CA ARG A 99 3.25 -7.61 2.77
C ARG A 99 2.07 -6.81 3.27
N ASP A 100 2.32 -5.92 4.22
CA ASP A 100 1.31 -5.19 4.97
C ASP A 100 1.11 -3.75 4.47
N PHE A 101 1.67 -3.42 3.32
CA PHE A 101 1.36 -2.21 2.58
C PHE A 101 -0.05 -2.33 2.02
N ASN A 102 -1.04 -2.06 2.87
CA ASN A 102 -2.45 -2.13 2.50
C ASN A 102 -2.95 -0.78 2.01
N LEU A 103 -3.70 -0.81 0.92
CA LEU A 103 -4.38 0.36 0.39
C LEU A 103 -5.74 0.50 1.10
N LEU A 104 -6.08 1.71 1.54
CA LEU A 104 -7.34 2.01 2.21
C LEU A 104 -8.15 3.02 1.41
N ASN A 105 -9.48 2.91 1.50
CA ASN A 105 -10.37 3.95 0.97
C ASN A 105 -10.31 5.23 1.81
N GLU A 106 -10.92 6.31 1.33
CA GLU A 106 -10.95 7.62 1.99
C GLU A 106 -11.43 7.55 3.45
N ALA A 107 -12.49 6.79 3.70
CA ALA A 107 -13.05 6.62 5.04
C ALA A 107 -12.20 5.70 5.95
N GLN A 108 -11.14 5.08 5.41
CA GLN A 108 -10.31 4.06 6.05
C GLN A 108 -11.13 2.89 6.64
N SER A 109 -12.29 2.63 6.09
CA SER A 109 -13.23 1.58 6.49
C SER A 109 -13.09 0.28 5.70
N ALA A 110 -12.41 0.35 4.56
CA ALA A 110 -12.08 -0.80 3.71
C ALA A 110 -10.60 -0.77 3.36
N TYR A 111 -10.00 -1.94 3.33
CA TYR A 111 -8.60 -2.11 2.92
C TYR A 111 -8.52 -3.10 1.76
N PHE A 112 -7.53 -2.90 0.91
CA PHE A 112 -7.26 -3.72 -0.27
C PHE A 112 -5.85 -4.25 -0.21
N ASN A 113 -5.72 -5.55 -0.39
CA ASN A 113 -4.41 -6.22 -0.44
C ASN A 113 -3.85 -6.15 -1.85
N LYS A 114 -2.52 -6.08 -1.95
CA LYS A 114 -1.86 -6.30 -3.23
C LYS A 114 -2.13 -7.72 -3.73
N SER A 115 -2.24 -7.89 -5.04
CA SER A 115 -2.44 -9.19 -5.67
C SER A 115 -1.12 -9.79 -6.14
N GLU A 116 -0.78 -10.99 -5.66
CA GLU A 116 0.42 -11.71 -6.10
C GLU A 116 0.45 -11.94 -7.61
N ILE A 117 -0.70 -12.25 -8.21
CA ILE A 117 -0.80 -12.51 -9.66
C ILE A 117 -0.49 -11.25 -10.45
N TYR A 118 -1.15 -10.14 -10.12
CA TYR A 118 -0.91 -8.85 -10.78
C TYR A 118 0.50 -8.31 -10.50
N MET A 119 1.00 -8.48 -9.28
CA MET A 119 2.37 -8.14 -8.91
C MET A 119 3.39 -8.85 -9.79
N LYS A 120 3.19 -10.16 -10.04
CA LYS A 120 4.06 -10.96 -10.90
C LYS A 120 4.01 -10.53 -12.37
N ILE A 121 2.85 -10.10 -12.85
CA ILE A 121 2.69 -9.56 -14.21
C ILE A 121 3.50 -8.27 -14.33
N ALA A 122 3.35 -7.36 -13.38
CA ALA A 122 4.00 -6.04 -13.40
C ALA A 122 5.51 -6.11 -13.08
N ASN A 123 5.96 -7.12 -12.33
CA ASN A 123 7.35 -7.29 -11.90
C ASN A 123 7.80 -8.74 -12.17
N PRO A 124 8.08 -9.11 -13.43
CA PRO A 124 8.36 -10.50 -13.80
C PRO A 124 9.61 -11.08 -13.11
N ASP A 125 10.58 -10.24 -12.77
CA ASP A 125 11.82 -10.62 -12.11
C ASP A 125 11.71 -10.70 -10.57
N LEU A 126 10.58 -10.23 -10.01
CA LEU A 126 10.37 -10.30 -8.57
C LEU A 126 10.00 -11.71 -8.15
N ASN A 127 10.61 -12.18 -7.06
CA ASN A 127 10.09 -13.34 -6.37
C ASN A 127 8.73 -13.00 -5.75
N SER A 128 7.65 -13.48 -6.36
CA SER A 128 6.26 -13.18 -5.97
C SER A 128 5.89 -13.57 -4.54
N LYS A 129 6.71 -14.40 -3.89
CA LYS A 129 6.55 -14.79 -2.47
C LYS A 129 7.35 -13.92 -1.51
N ALA A 130 8.02 -12.88 -2.01
CA ALA A 130 8.77 -11.99 -1.14
C ALA A 130 7.79 -11.13 -0.32
N ASP A 131 7.75 -11.38 0.98
CA ASP A 131 7.00 -10.57 1.94
C ASP A 131 7.70 -9.24 2.24
N GLY A 132 8.97 -9.11 1.85
CA GLY A 132 9.80 -7.93 2.08
C GLY A 132 10.77 -7.64 0.96
N ILE A 133 11.32 -6.44 0.98
CA ILE A 133 12.36 -5.95 0.07
C ILE A 133 13.59 -5.57 0.88
N SER A 134 14.72 -6.13 0.49
CA SER A 134 16.04 -5.66 0.92
C SER A 134 16.74 -5.04 -0.28
N VAL A 135 17.19 -3.82 -0.08
CA VAL A 135 17.94 -3.03 -1.07
C VAL A 135 19.37 -2.88 -0.56
N MET A 136 20.36 -2.98 -1.42
CA MET A 136 21.76 -2.82 -1.02
C MET A 136 22.01 -1.42 -0.43
N PRO A 137 22.86 -1.29 0.61
CA PRO A 137 23.22 0.01 1.17
C PRO A 137 23.71 0.99 0.11
N GLY A 138 23.23 2.24 0.18
CA GLY A 138 23.57 3.28 -0.76
C GLY A 138 22.85 3.21 -2.12
N THR A 139 21.84 2.32 -2.26
CA THR A 139 21.11 2.14 -3.53
C THR A 139 19.60 2.34 -3.38
N GLU A 140 18.93 2.41 -4.52
CA GLU A 140 17.48 2.49 -4.63
C GLU A 140 16.95 1.35 -5.52
N ALA A 141 15.71 0.92 -5.27
CA ALA A 141 14.98 -0.03 -6.10
C ALA A 141 13.54 0.45 -6.28
N SER A 142 12.94 0.12 -7.40
CA SER A 142 11.54 0.44 -7.70
C SER A 142 10.72 -0.83 -7.91
N LEU A 143 9.46 -0.77 -7.52
CA LEU A 143 8.53 -1.88 -7.61
C LEU A 143 7.14 -1.35 -8.01
N TYR A 144 6.48 -2.05 -8.89
CA TYR A 144 5.04 -1.87 -9.09
C TYR A 144 4.26 -2.59 -8.01
N MET A 145 3.40 -1.88 -7.29
CA MET A 145 2.45 -2.48 -6.36
C MET A 145 1.05 -2.39 -6.96
N VAL A 146 0.36 -3.53 -7.03
CA VAL A 146 -0.89 -3.64 -7.78
C VAL A 146 -2.01 -4.13 -6.86
N TYR A 147 -3.05 -3.32 -6.77
CA TYR A 147 -4.19 -3.54 -5.90
C TYR A 147 -5.47 -3.67 -6.73
N PRO A 148 -5.90 -4.90 -7.05
CA PRO A 148 -7.27 -5.08 -7.51
C PRO A 148 -8.19 -4.72 -6.35
N THR A 149 -9.18 -3.91 -6.61
CA THR A 149 -10.17 -3.58 -5.60
C THR A 149 -11.19 -4.71 -5.55
N SER A 150 -10.89 -5.71 -4.73
CA SER A 150 -11.66 -6.95 -4.68
C SER A 150 -13.15 -6.71 -4.48
N SER A 151 -13.91 -7.52 -5.16
CA SER A 151 -15.37 -7.54 -5.11
C SER A 151 -15.89 -7.87 -3.70
N ARG A 152 -16.99 -7.26 -3.34
CA ARG A 152 -17.86 -7.69 -2.25
C ARG A 152 -18.53 -9.02 -2.61
N ALA A 153 -19.30 -9.57 -1.70
CA ALA A 153 -20.03 -10.83 -1.91
C ALA A 153 -21.01 -10.78 -3.12
N ASP A 154 -21.36 -9.58 -3.59
CA ASP A 154 -22.20 -9.33 -4.76
C ASP A 154 -21.44 -9.24 -6.09
N GLY A 155 -20.12 -9.36 -6.06
CA GLY A 155 -19.25 -9.30 -7.24
C GLY A 155 -18.85 -7.90 -7.69
N VAL A 156 -19.39 -6.81 -7.09
CA VAL A 156 -19.06 -5.43 -7.43
C VAL A 156 -17.76 -5.01 -6.76
N THR A 157 -16.82 -4.45 -7.51
CA THR A 157 -15.56 -3.93 -6.96
C THR A 157 -15.73 -2.52 -6.39
N TYR A 158 -14.80 -2.10 -5.52
CA TYR A 158 -14.82 -0.73 -4.99
C TYR A 158 -14.72 0.32 -6.11
N LEU A 159 -13.90 0.09 -7.15
CA LEU A 159 -13.77 1.04 -8.26
C LEU A 159 -15.06 1.14 -9.06
N GLU A 160 -15.78 0.04 -9.28
CA GLU A 160 -17.10 0.06 -9.91
C GLU A 160 -18.14 0.83 -9.09
N GLU A 161 -18.11 0.72 -7.76
CA GLU A 161 -18.96 1.53 -6.87
C GLU A 161 -18.66 3.04 -6.96
N GLN A 162 -17.42 3.40 -7.33
CA GLN A 162 -17.02 4.80 -7.51
C GLN A 162 -17.23 5.31 -8.95
N ALA A 163 -17.77 4.48 -9.83
CA ALA A 163 -18.03 4.86 -11.22
C ALA A 163 -18.85 6.17 -11.28
N GLY A 164 -18.39 7.11 -12.11
CA GLY A 164 -19.01 8.44 -12.25
C GLY A 164 -18.42 9.52 -11.33
N LYS A 165 -17.51 9.19 -10.41
CA LYS A 165 -16.70 10.20 -9.73
C LYS A 165 -15.56 10.64 -10.63
N GLU A 166 -15.15 11.88 -10.54
CA GLU A 166 -13.97 12.40 -11.26
C GLU A 166 -12.68 11.89 -10.66
N GLN A 167 -12.67 11.68 -9.34
CA GLN A 167 -11.49 11.23 -8.59
C GLN A 167 -11.89 10.47 -7.32
N ILE A 168 -10.96 9.67 -6.82
CA ILE A 168 -11.04 9.00 -5.52
C ILE A 168 -9.85 9.35 -4.65
N VAL A 169 -10.03 9.26 -3.34
CA VAL A 169 -8.95 9.41 -2.36
C VAL A 169 -8.62 8.04 -1.77
N MET A 170 -7.34 7.70 -1.77
CA MET A 170 -6.82 6.45 -1.22
C MET A 170 -5.63 6.73 -0.31
N TYR A 171 -5.40 5.84 0.64
CA TYR A 171 -4.26 5.89 1.55
C TYR A 171 -3.46 4.60 1.48
N LEU A 172 -2.14 4.71 1.41
CA LEU A 172 -1.24 3.57 1.55
C LEU A 172 -0.53 3.67 2.90
N ASN A 173 -0.73 2.71 3.79
CA ASN A 173 0.07 2.63 5.01
C ASN A 173 1.44 2.02 4.69
N VAL A 174 2.50 2.66 5.19
CA VAL A 174 3.89 2.18 5.04
C VAL A 174 4.54 1.83 6.38
N SER A 175 3.93 2.20 7.49
CA SER A 175 4.22 1.73 8.86
C SER A 175 3.02 1.94 9.77
N LEU A 176 2.99 1.24 10.93
CA LEU A 176 1.95 1.40 11.94
C LEU A 176 2.53 1.79 13.32
N TYR A 177 3.73 1.34 13.67
CA TYR A 177 4.32 1.50 14.99
C TYR A 177 5.78 1.91 14.92
N PRO A 178 6.29 2.69 15.88
CA PRO A 178 5.56 3.50 16.85
C PRO A 178 4.82 4.68 16.22
N VAL A 179 5.19 5.07 14.99
CA VAL A 179 4.54 6.13 14.21
C VAL A 179 3.82 5.51 13.02
N LYS A 180 2.52 5.80 12.88
CA LYS A 180 1.78 5.44 11.67
C LYS A 180 2.18 6.41 10.56
N LYS A 181 2.72 5.90 9.46
CA LYS A 181 3.03 6.69 8.27
C LYS A 181 2.19 6.21 7.11
N CYS A 182 1.57 7.15 6.41
CA CYS A 182 0.74 6.85 5.25
C CYS A 182 0.92 7.86 4.13
N VAL A 183 0.65 7.43 2.91
CA VAL A 183 0.62 8.28 1.72
C VAL A 183 -0.82 8.54 1.35
N ARG A 184 -1.21 9.81 1.30
CA ARG A 184 -2.51 10.23 0.76
C ARG A 184 -2.40 10.45 -0.74
N MET A 185 -3.29 9.83 -1.49
CA MET A 185 -3.30 9.87 -2.94
C MET A 185 -4.67 10.30 -3.44
N VAL A 186 -4.71 11.28 -4.34
CA VAL A 186 -5.92 11.69 -5.06
C VAL A 186 -5.76 11.17 -6.49
N LEU A 187 -6.59 10.21 -6.88
CA LEU A 187 -6.47 9.48 -8.12
C LEU A 187 -7.63 9.83 -9.05
N PRO A 188 -7.36 10.30 -10.28
CA PRO A 188 -8.42 10.46 -11.28
C PRO A 188 -9.00 9.09 -11.64
N MET A 189 -10.29 9.05 -11.89
CA MET A 189 -10.95 7.86 -12.43
C MET A 189 -10.81 7.82 -13.95
N PRO A 190 -10.58 6.62 -14.54
CA PRO A 190 -10.38 6.46 -15.98
C PRO A 190 -11.66 6.65 -16.81
#